data_c7cdaf990a1e07ef2591ca08d773e38e
#
_entry.id   c7cdaf990a1e07ef2591ca08d773e38e
#
_cell.length_a   1.000
_cell.length_b   1.000
_cell.length_c   1.000
_cell.angle_alpha   90.00
_cell.angle_beta   90.00
_cell.angle_gamma   90.00
#
_symmetry.space_group_name_H-M   'P 1'
#
loop_
_entity.id
_entity.type
_entity.pdbx_description
1 polymer ?
#
loop_
_entity_poly.entity_id
_entity_poly.type
_entity_poly.pdbx_seq_one_letter_code
_entity_poly.pdbx_strand_id
1 'polypeptide(L)'
;LGAGCVKVAEFDQTDAGSLVLKKFGQHPLGLPGAQDAVREGVVKKALQSLINDQGFNAKNINACAPGYQVFSKFVKLPPVDSSKVTQIIQYEAQQNVPFPLEEVVWDYQIMGTSPGGELEVLLVAIKTDLVDKVFKAAESHGMVLNLVDVSQAAICNAFRYNYGDLEG
;
A
#
# COMPACT_ATOMS: atom_id res chain seq x y z
N LEU A 1 6.32 4.95 -0.18
CA LEU A 1 7.26 5.17 -1.28
C LEU A 1 6.53 5.84 -2.44
N GLY A 2 7.05 6.97 -2.95
CA GLY A 2 6.46 7.68 -4.09
C GLY A 2 7.29 7.51 -5.37
N ALA A 3 6.76 7.96 -6.51
CA ALA A 3 7.49 7.96 -7.78
C ALA A 3 8.75 8.84 -7.70
N GLY A 4 8.63 10.04 -7.15
CA GLY A 4 9.70 11.05 -7.11
C GLY A 4 10.32 11.29 -5.74
N CYS A 5 9.80 10.71 -4.65
CA CYS A 5 10.35 10.91 -3.31
C CYS A 5 10.04 9.75 -2.37
N VAL A 6 10.88 9.59 -1.35
CA VAL A 6 10.59 8.80 -0.15
C VAL A 6 10.07 9.75 0.92
N LYS A 7 9.01 9.34 1.60
CA LYS A 7 8.43 10.05 2.75
C LYS A 7 8.40 9.09 3.93
N VAL A 8 8.77 9.57 5.10
CA VAL A 8 8.73 8.82 6.35
C VAL A 8 8.05 9.70 7.40
N ALA A 9 7.19 9.09 8.19
CA ALA A 9 6.56 9.72 9.35
C ALA A 9 6.60 8.77 10.53
N GLU A 10 6.85 9.29 11.71
CA GLU A 10 6.84 8.57 12.99
C GLU A 10 5.73 9.14 13.86
N PHE A 11 4.92 8.25 14.40
CA PHE A 11 3.79 8.59 15.25
C PHE A 11 3.92 7.90 16.59
N ASP A 12 3.47 8.56 17.64
CA ASP A 12 3.10 7.92 18.89
C ASP A 12 1.61 7.60 18.87
N GLN A 13 1.24 6.50 19.50
CA GLN A 13 -0.16 6.17 19.75
C GLN A 13 -0.49 6.53 21.18
N THR A 14 -1.54 7.33 21.39
CA THR A 14 -2.07 7.64 22.72
C THR A 14 -2.83 6.45 23.31
N ASP A 15 -3.06 6.48 24.62
CA ASP A 15 -3.88 5.46 25.29
C ASP A 15 -5.32 5.38 24.73
N ALA A 16 -5.82 6.49 24.17
CA ALA A 16 -7.11 6.55 23.50
C ALA A 16 -7.07 6.04 22.02
N GLY A 17 -5.90 5.57 21.55
CA GLY A 17 -5.73 5.06 20.20
C GLY A 17 -5.47 6.11 19.11
N SER A 18 -5.43 7.40 19.46
CA SER A 18 -5.15 8.48 18.53
C SER A 18 -3.67 8.51 18.14
N LEU A 19 -3.38 8.91 16.89
CA LEU A 19 -2.02 9.07 16.39
C LEU A 19 -1.54 10.51 16.54
N VAL A 20 -0.34 10.66 17.12
CA VAL A 20 0.32 11.97 17.26
C VAL A 20 1.59 11.95 16.41
N LEU A 21 1.66 12.83 15.41
CA LEU A 21 2.84 12.96 14.57
C LEU A 21 4.03 13.48 15.38
N LYS A 22 5.10 12.70 15.43
CA LYS A 22 6.36 13.04 16.12
C LYS A 22 7.39 13.62 15.18
N LYS A 23 7.58 12.96 14.06
CA LYS A 23 8.60 13.31 13.06
C LYS A 23 8.06 13.08 11.67
N PHE A 24 8.51 13.91 10.75
CA PHE A 24 8.24 13.77 9.33
C PHE A 24 9.47 14.16 8.54
N GLY A 25 9.78 13.37 7.52
CA GLY A 25 10.85 13.67 6.58
C GLY A 25 10.51 13.23 5.17
N GLN A 26 11.08 13.93 4.19
CA GLN A 26 11.00 13.53 2.80
C GLN A 26 12.34 13.71 2.11
N HIS A 27 12.64 12.81 1.18
CA HIS A 27 13.86 12.86 0.39
C HIS A 27 13.52 12.68 -1.10
N PRO A 28 13.87 13.65 -1.97
CA PRO A 28 13.65 13.51 -3.40
C PRO A 28 14.57 12.43 -3.98
N LEU A 29 14.05 11.65 -4.94
CA LEU A 29 14.82 10.61 -5.61
C LEU A 29 15.57 11.13 -6.87
N GLY A 30 15.18 12.29 -7.37
CA GLY A 30 15.76 12.90 -8.57
C GLY A 30 15.57 12.03 -9.83
N LEU A 31 16.30 12.38 -10.89
CA LEU A 31 16.29 11.64 -12.15
C LEU A 31 16.72 10.16 -12.01
N PRO A 32 17.71 9.79 -11.18
CA PRO A 32 18.05 8.39 -10.98
C PRO A 32 16.91 7.56 -10.38
N GLY A 33 16.04 8.19 -9.57
CA GLY A 33 14.87 7.52 -9.00
C GLY A 33 13.81 7.11 -10.02
N ALA A 34 13.84 7.65 -11.24
CA ALA A 34 12.98 7.27 -12.35
C ALA A 34 13.51 6.07 -13.16
N GLN A 35 14.74 5.64 -12.91
CA GLN A 35 15.39 4.55 -13.63
C GLN A 35 15.30 3.26 -12.81
N ASP A 36 14.57 2.26 -13.30
CA ASP A 36 14.31 1.01 -12.58
C ASP A 36 15.61 0.28 -12.15
N ALA A 37 16.64 0.30 -13.02
CA ALA A 37 17.90 -0.39 -12.75
C ALA A 37 18.66 0.12 -11.51
N VAL A 38 18.50 1.40 -11.16
CA VAL A 38 19.23 2.03 -10.03
C VAL A 38 18.30 2.48 -8.91
N ARG A 39 16.99 2.47 -9.15
CA ARG A 39 15.98 2.97 -8.21
C ARG A 39 16.09 2.38 -6.81
N GLU A 40 16.30 1.07 -6.71
CA GLU A 40 16.41 0.39 -5.42
C GLU A 40 17.55 0.98 -4.58
N GLY A 41 18.73 1.16 -5.18
CA GLY A 41 19.87 1.78 -4.51
C GLY A 41 19.63 3.24 -4.11
N VAL A 42 18.90 3.99 -4.95
CA VAL A 42 18.53 5.39 -4.67
C VAL A 42 17.56 5.46 -3.49
N VAL A 43 16.54 4.60 -3.47
CA VAL A 43 15.56 4.51 -2.36
C VAL A 43 16.25 4.14 -1.06
N LYS A 44 17.15 3.15 -1.08
CA LYS A 44 17.91 2.72 0.10
C LYS A 44 18.75 3.86 0.67
N LYS A 45 19.46 4.61 -0.17
CA LYS A 45 20.24 5.79 0.26
C LYS A 45 19.35 6.90 0.81
N ALA A 46 18.21 7.17 0.19
CA ALA A 46 17.25 8.16 0.64
C ALA A 46 16.67 7.79 2.03
N LEU A 47 16.34 6.52 2.25
CA LEU A 47 15.90 6.03 3.56
C LEU A 47 16.99 6.18 4.60
N GLN A 48 18.24 5.79 4.29
CA GLN A 48 19.37 5.94 5.20
C GLN A 48 19.60 7.39 5.62
N SER A 49 19.55 8.33 4.66
CA SER A 49 19.67 9.76 4.93
C SER A 49 18.55 10.23 5.86
N LEU A 50 17.30 9.90 5.55
CA LEU A 50 16.15 10.29 6.39
C LEU A 50 16.27 9.74 7.82
N ILE A 51 16.66 8.48 7.97
CA ILE A 51 16.80 7.84 9.29
C ILE A 51 17.89 8.55 10.09
N ASN A 52 19.05 8.82 9.48
CA ASN A 52 20.17 9.45 10.16
C ASN A 52 19.88 10.92 10.48
N ASP A 53 19.38 11.69 9.52
CA ASP A 53 19.20 13.14 9.64
C ASP A 53 18.04 13.51 10.57
N GLN A 54 16.98 12.72 10.58
CA GLN A 54 15.79 12.97 11.38
C GLN A 54 15.75 12.14 12.69
N GLY A 55 16.64 11.17 12.82
CA GLY A 55 16.73 10.33 14.01
C GLY A 55 15.44 9.53 14.26
N PHE A 56 14.85 8.94 13.21
CA PHE A 56 13.72 8.00 13.36
C PHE A 56 14.15 6.78 14.16
N ASN A 57 13.36 6.41 15.17
CA ASN A 57 13.68 5.35 16.11
C ASN A 57 12.69 4.16 16.08
N ALA A 58 11.55 4.32 15.43
CA ALA A 58 10.57 3.26 15.31
C ALA A 58 11.15 2.07 14.54
N LYS A 59 11.05 0.87 15.13
CA LYS A 59 11.51 -0.36 14.49
C LYS A 59 10.41 -1.03 13.67
N ASN A 60 9.16 -0.89 14.09
CA ASN A 60 8.01 -1.42 13.37
C ASN A 60 7.51 -0.38 12.38
N ILE A 61 7.38 -0.77 11.12
CA ILE A 61 6.97 0.13 10.06
C ILE A 61 5.81 -0.45 9.25
N ASN A 62 4.98 0.44 8.75
CA ASN A 62 4.04 0.19 7.67
C ASN A 62 4.57 0.92 6.44
N ALA A 63 4.57 0.25 5.30
CA ALA A 63 5.00 0.84 4.04
C ALA A 63 3.82 1.01 3.09
N CYS A 64 3.94 2.00 2.22
CA CYS A 64 2.98 2.23 1.16
C CYS A 64 3.67 2.04 -0.19
N ALA A 65 3.15 1.12 -1.00
CA ALA A 65 3.63 0.88 -2.34
C ALA A 65 3.28 2.05 -3.27
N PRO A 66 4.13 2.36 -4.26
CA PRO A 66 3.84 3.41 -5.23
C PRO A 66 2.61 3.05 -6.06
N GLY A 67 1.60 3.93 -6.11
CA GLY A 67 0.33 3.66 -6.80
C GLY A 67 0.47 3.35 -8.29
N TYR A 68 1.50 3.87 -8.96
CA TYR A 68 1.75 3.59 -10.39
C TYR A 68 2.24 2.14 -10.66
N GLN A 69 2.63 1.40 -9.62
CA GLN A 69 3.06 0.00 -9.70
C GLN A 69 1.98 -0.97 -9.17
N VAL A 70 0.82 -0.44 -8.83
CA VAL A 70 -0.31 -1.20 -8.32
C VAL A 70 -1.34 -1.35 -9.44
N PHE A 71 -1.70 -2.58 -9.74
CA PHE A 71 -2.90 -2.85 -10.54
C PHE A 71 -4.12 -2.74 -9.65
N SER A 72 -5.15 -2.04 -10.11
CA SER A 72 -6.44 -2.00 -9.44
C SER A 72 -7.57 -2.02 -10.47
N LYS A 73 -8.63 -2.77 -10.18
CA LYS A 73 -9.80 -2.89 -11.06
C LYS A 73 -11.07 -3.08 -10.24
N PHE A 74 -12.11 -2.33 -10.58
CA PHE A 74 -13.45 -2.61 -10.12
C PHE A 74 -14.08 -3.73 -10.95
N VAL A 75 -14.65 -4.71 -10.28
CA VAL A 75 -15.43 -5.78 -10.89
C VAL A 75 -16.80 -5.84 -10.23
N LYS A 76 -17.81 -6.24 -11.00
CA LYS A 76 -19.17 -6.47 -10.51
C LYS A 76 -19.45 -7.97 -10.55
N LEU A 77 -19.86 -8.50 -9.41
CA LEU A 77 -20.25 -9.90 -9.29
C LEU A 77 -21.77 -10.01 -9.26
N PRO A 78 -22.35 -11.01 -9.90
CA PRO A 78 -23.77 -11.28 -9.78
C PRO A 78 -24.16 -11.56 -8.33
N PRO A 79 -25.43 -11.40 -7.96
CA PRO A 79 -25.91 -11.81 -6.64
C PRO A 79 -25.60 -13.29 -6.41
N VAL A 80 -24.81 -13.58 -5.37
CA VAL A 80 -24.37 -14.94 -5.03
C VAL A 80 -24.43 -15.16 -3.53
N ASP A 81 -24.54 -16.42 -3.14
CA ASP A 81 -24.47 -16.80 -1.73
C ASP A 81 -23.13 -16.37 -1.12
N SER A 82 -23.17 -15.84 0.10
CA SER A 82 -22.00 -15.37 0.83
C SER A 82 -20.89 -16.43 0.94
N SER A 83 -21.26 -17.71 0.99
CA SER A 83 -20.32 -18.84 1.01
C SER A 83 -19.50 -19.01 -0.26
N LYS A 84 -19.93 -18.44 -1.40
CA LYS A 84 -19.28 -18.55 -2.71
C LYS A 84 -18.56 -17.27 -3.13
N VAL A 85 -18.77 -16.16 -2.43
CA VAL A 85 -18.21 -14.85 -2.80
C VAL A 85 -16.71 -14.92 -2.98
N THR A 86 -15.96 -15.46 -2.01
CA THR A 86 -14.48 -15.53 -2.08
C THR A 86 -14.01 -16.35 -3.29
N GLN A 87 -14.69 -17.47 -3.59
CA GLN A 87 -14.31 -18.31 -4.73
C GLN A 87 -14.53 -17.58 -6.06
N ILE A 88 -15.63 -16.84 -6.19
CA ILE A 88 -15.94 -16.07 -7.39
C ILE A 88 -14.95 -14.92 -7.54
N ILE A 89 -14.62 -14.22 -6.44
CA ILE A 89 -13.61 -13.15 -6.48
C ILE A 89 -12.23 -13.69 -6.91
N GLN A 90 -11.84 -14.88 -6.43
CA GLN A 90 -10.60 -15.52 -6.87
C GLN A 90 -10.61 -15.84 -8.36
N TYR A 91 -11.74 -16.32 -8.89
CA TYR A 91 -11.91 -16.56 -10.32
C TYR A 91 -11.83 -15.26 -11.13
N GLU A 92 -12.51 -14.21 -10.68
CA GLU A 92 -12.44 -12.88 -11.29
C GLU A 92 -11.01 -12.31 -11.24
N ALA A 93 -10.29 -12.52 -10.14
CA ALA A 93 -8.89 -12.10 -10.04
C ALA A 93 -8.03 -12.80 -11.12
N GLN A 94 -8.20 -14.12 -11.33
CA GLN A 94 -7.50 -14.85 -12.37
C GLN A 94 -7.80 -14.32 -13.79
N GLN A 95 -9.00 -13.83 -14.04
CA GLN A 95 -9.41 -13.32 -15.35
C GLN A 95 -9.00 -11.86 -15.59
N ASN A 96 -8.92 -11.07 -14.53
CA ASN A 96 -8.76 -9.61 -14.64
C ASN A 96 -7.36 -9.12 -14.29
N VAL A 97 -6.62 -9.78 -13.43
CA VAL A 97 -5.23 -9.41 -13.11
C VAL A 97 -4.34 -9.77 -14.31
N PRO A 98 -3.59 -8.79 -14.87
CA PRO A 98 -2.83 -9.01 -16.11
C PRO A 98 -1.48 -9.73 -15.88
N PHE A 99 -1.37 -10.47 -14.79
CA PHE A 99 -0.20 -11.25 -14.38
C PHE A 99 -0.65 -12.59 -13.83
N PRO A 100 0.17 -13.65 -13.90
CA PRO A 100 -0.08 -14.88 -13.16
C PRO A 100 -0.24 -14.59 -11.67
N LEU A 101 -1.27 -15.16 -11.02
CA LEU A 101 -1.54 -14.87 -9.61
C LEU A 101 -0.41 -15.32 -8.68
N GLU A 102 0.41 -16.28 -9.10
CA GLU A 102 1.61 -16.73 -8.39
C GLU A 102 2.76 -15.70 -8.40
N GLU A 103 2.73 -14.74 -9.32
CA GLU A 103 3.74 -13.68 -9.44
C GLU A 103 3.35 -12.38 -8.71
N VAL A 104 2.13 -12.34 -8.16
CA VAL A 104 1.59 -11.15 -7.49
C VAL A 104 1.11 -11.45 -6.09
N VAL A 105 1.21 -10.44 -5.22
CA VAL A 105 0.41 -10.35 -4.01
C VAL A 105 -0.86 -9.60 -4.39
N TRP A 106 -2.02 -10.19 -4.14
CA TRP A 106 -3.30 -9.57 -4.46
C TRP A 106 -4.27 -9.67 -3.29
N ASP A 107 -5.19 -8.72 -3.25
CA ASP A 107 -6.25 -8.65 -2.25
C ASP A 107 -7.47 -7.98 -2.87
N TYR A 108 -8.57 -7.96 -2.15
CA TYR A 108 -9.81 -7.34 -2.61
C TYR A 108 -10.55 -6.64 -1.48
N GLN A 109 -11.37 -5.67 -1.86
CA GLN A 109 -12.30 -4.99 -0.97
C GLN A 109 -13.70 -5.03 -1.57
N ILE A 110 -14.69 -5.49 -0.81
CA ILE A 110 -16.09 -5.33 -1.17
C ILE A 110 -16.48 -3.89 -0.85
N MET A 111 -16.86 -3.14 -1.89
CA MET A 111 -17.18 -1.71 -1.80
C MET A 111 -18.64 -1.48 -1.46
N GLY A 112 -19.52 -2.40 -1.86
CA GLY A 112 -20.95 -2.31 -1.63
C GLY A 112 -21.74 -3.24 -2.52
N THR A 113 -23.04 -3.01 -2.54
CA THR A 113 -23.99 -3.74 -3.40
C THR A 113 -24.76 -2.73 -4.23
N SER A 114 -24.78 -2.93 -5.55
CA SER A 114 -25.58 -2.10 -6.45
C SER A 114 -27.09 -2.25 -6.20
N PRO A 115 -27.93 -1.32 -6.67
CA PRO A 115 -29.39 -1.46 -6.58
C PRO A 115 -29.93 -2.76 -7.24
N GLY A 116 -29.19 -3.34 -8.18
CA GLY A 116 -29.50 -4.61 -8.82
C GLY A 116 -29.07 -5.85 -8.03
N GLY A 117 -28.47 -5.68 -6.83
CA GLY A 117 -28.00 -6.78 -5.99
C GLY A 117 -26.60 -7.30 -6.38
N GLU A 118 -25.91 -6.69 -7.34
CA GLU A 118 -24.56 -7.05 -7.72
C GLU A 118 -23.57 -6.55 -6.66
N LEU A 119 -22.58 -7.38 -6.30
CA LEU A 119 -21.49 -6.94 -5.44
C LEU A 119 -20.44 -6.15 -6.25
N GLU A 120 -20.09 -4.98 -5.76
CA GLU A 120 -19.01 -4.16 -6.30
C GLU A 120 -17.74 -4.45 -5.52
N VAL A 121 -16.71 -4.94 -6.22
CA VAL A 121 -15.46 -5.38 -5.63
C VAL A 121 -14.30 -4.63 -6.28
N LEU A 122 -13.43 -4.07 -5.46
CA LEU A 122 -12.14 -3.53 -5.88
C LEU A 122 -11.09 -4.64 -5.75
N LEU A 123 -10.52 -5.07 -6.86
CA LEU A 123 -9.35 -5.94 -6.91
C LEU A 123 -8.08 -5.08 -6.92
N VAL A 124 -7.09 -5.50 -6.15
CA VAL A 124 -5.78 -4.85 -6.09
C VAL A 124 -4.72 -5.92 -6.22
N ALA A 125 -3.69 -5.69 -7.04
CA ALA A 125 -2.56 -6.59 -7.19
C ALA A 125 -1.25 -5.82 -7.36
N ILE A 126 -0.19 -6.37 -6.81
CA ILE A 126 1.16 -5.83 -6.87
C ILE A 126 2.15 -6.97 -7.13
N LYS A 127 3.17 -6.75 -7.94
CA LYS A 127 4.19 -7.77 -8.20
C LYS A 127 4.93 -8.15 -6.92
N THR A 128 5.11 -9.44 -6.68
CA THR A 128 5.79 -9.98 -5.50
C THR A 128 7.21 -9.44 -5.36
N ASP A 129 7.94 -9.27 -6.48
CA ASP A 129 9.30 -8.71 -6.46
C ASP A 129 9.35 -7.26 -5.94
N LEU A 130 8.29 -6.48 -6.13
CA LEU A 130 8.19 -5.13 -5.57
C LEU A 130 7.99 -5.16 -4.05
N VAL A 131 7.14 -6.05 -3.56
CA VAL A 131 6.95 -6.25 -2.11
C VAL A 131 8.26 -6.70 -1.47
N ASP A 132 8.98 -7.63 -2.10
CA ASP A 132 10.29 -8.09 -1.66
C ASP A 132 11.34 -6.97 -1.59
N LYS A 133 11.34 -6.05 -2.56
CA LYS A 133 12.22 -4.87 -2.54
C LYS A 133 11.91 -3.95 -1.35
N VAL A 134 10.64 -3.75 -1.04
CA VAL A 134 10.22 -2.96 0.13
C VAL A 134 10.65 -3.65 1.42
N PHE A 135 10.44 -4.96 1.51
CA PHE A 135 10.88 -5.78 2.65
C PHE A 135 12.39 -5.70 2.87
N LYS A 136 13.19 -5.96 1.84
CA LYS A 136 14.66 -5.88 1.89
C LYS A 136 15.15 -4.47 2.25
N ALA A 137 14.49 -3.43 1.77
CA ALA A 137 14.82 -2.06 2.14
C ALA A 137 14.59 -1.81 3.64
N ALA A 138 13.49 -2.27 4.21
CA ALA A 138 13.21 -2.19 5.64
C ALA A 138 14.23 -2.99 6.46
N GLU A 139 14.43 -4.26 6.12
CA GLU A 139 15.35 -5.16 6.81
C GLU A 139 16.80 -4.62 6.82
N SER A 140 17.26 -4.05 5.71
CA SER A 140 18.62 -3.48 5.61
C SER A 140 18.85 -2.29 6.55
N HIS A 141 17.81 -1.72 7.16
CA HIS A 141 17.86 -0.66 8.15
C HIS A 141 17.45 -1.13 9.55
N GLY A 142 17.35 -2.44 9.76
CA GLY A 142 16.97 -3.04 11.05
C GLY A 142 15.51 -2.77 11.44
N MET A 143 14.65 -2.50 10.44
CA MET A 143 13.22 -2.27 10.62
C MET A 143 12.42 -3.53 10.32
N VAL A 144 11.33 -3.74 11.05
CA VAL A 144 10.36 -4.83 10.85
C VAL A 144 9.18 -4.27 10.08
N LEU A 145 8.94 -4.80 8.88
CA LEU A 145 7.81 -4.43 8.05
C LEU A 145 6.57 -5.22 8.49
N ASN A 146 5.57 -4.51 9.02
CA ASN A 146 4.32 -5.13 9.46
C ASN A 146 3.27 -5.21 8.36
N LEU A 147 3.20 -4.18 7.51
CA LEU A 147 2.17 -4.03 6.49
C LEU A 147 2.74 -3.33 5.26
N VAL A 148 2.33 -3.80 4.09
CA VAL A 148 2.45 -3.08 2.82
C VAL A 148 1.06 -2.74 2.34
N ASP A 149 0.73 -1.46 2.32
CA ASP A 149 -0.54 -0.95 1.79
C ASP A 149 -0.32 -0.31 0.41
N VAL A 150 -1.40 -0.01 -0.27
CA VAL A 150 -1.37 0.73 -1.54
C VAL A 150 -1.70 2.20 -1.29
N SER A 151 -1.07 3.09 -2.06
CA SER A 151 -1.20 4.54 -1.81
C SER A 151 -2.64 5.04 -1.87
N GLN A 152 -3.48 4.46 -2.71
CA GLN A 152 -4.88 4.83 -2.85
C GLN A 152 -5.66 4.52 -1.57
N ALA A 153 -5.53 3.28 -1.04
CA ALA A 153 -6.18 2.87 0.20
C ALA A 153 -5.64 3.65 1.40
N ALA A 154 -4.32 3.84 1.47
CA ALA A 154 -3.69 4.62 2.54
C ALA A 154 -4.20 6.07 2.60
N ILE A 155 -4.40 6.74 1.44
CA ILE A 155 -4.96 8.09 1.37
C ILE A 155 -6.43 8.09 1.83
N CYS A 156 -7.24 7.13 1.38
CA CYS A 156 -8.61 6.98 1.84
C CYS A 156 -8.68 6.78 3.37
N ASN A 157 -7.86 5.89 3.91
CA ASN A 157 -7.80 5.63 5.35
C ASN A 157 -7.36 6.87 6.14
N ALA A 158 -6.36 7.61 5.65
CA ALA A 158 -5.92 8.85 6.28
C ALA A 158 -7.01 9.93 6.24
N PHE A 159 -7.77 10.03 5.15
CA PHE A 159 -8.89 10.94 5.04
C PHE A 159 -10.00 10.59 6.03
N ARG A 160 -10.42 9.33 6.06
CA ARG A 160 -11.45 8.85 7.00
C ARG A 160 -11.03 9.04 8.46
N TYR A 161 -9.78 8.78 8.78
CA TYR A 161 -9.23 9.00 10.12
C TYR A 161 -9.36 10.46 10.58
N ASN A 162 -9.12 11.43 9.69
CA ASN A 162 -9.10 12.85 10.05
C ASN A 162 -10.46 13.52 9.96
N TYR A 163 -11.34 13.07 9.06
CA TYR A 163 -12.58 13.76 8.73
C TYR A 163 -13.84 12.92 8.95
N GLY A 164 -13.68 11.64 9.30
CA GLY A 164 -14.78 10.69 9.43
C GLY A 164 -15.30 10.20 8.08
N ASP A 165 -16.37 9.40 8.15
CA ASP A 165 -17.10 9.00 6.95
C ASP A 165 -17.97 10.18 6.51
N LEU A 166 -17.63 10.78 5.37
CA LEU A 166 -18.51 11.75 4.74
C LEU A 166 -19.71 10.98 4.15
N GLU A 167 -20.89 11.32 4.62
CA GLU A 167 -22.12 10.90 3.95
C GLU A 167 -22.14 11.55 2.56
N GLY A 168 -22.02 10.71 1.51
CA GLY A 168 -22.07 11.10 0.10
C GLY A 168 -23.44 10.84 -0.48
#